data_08be29a7d61a06abff55ce7da4d23fec
#
_entry.id   08be29a7d61a06abff55ce7da4d23fec
#
_cell.length_a   1.000
_cell.length_b   1.000
_cell.length_c   1.000
_cell.angle_alpha   90.00
_cell.angle_beta   90.00
_cell.angle_gamma   90.00
#
_symmetry.space_group_name_H-M   'P 1'
#
loop_
_entity.id
_entity.type
_entity.pdbx_description
1 polymer ?
#
loop_
_entity_poly.entity_id
_entity_poly.type
_entity_poly.pdbx_seq_one_letter_code
_entity_poly.pdbx_strand_id
1 'polypeptide(L)'
;MVDSRAKGARTETQIRDVLRAYTKLQWERVPGSGALDEKHGLKGDLYVPNANNLYCVEAKGYADDHLTSAILTSKDPQLLQFWKQAVRQGQQVKKRPLLAFKFDRSKIFVAFEDMPSTTEYRWMFVCAETHEFYVAQLEQWLQHEQPKFTA
;
A
#
# COMPACT_ATOMS: atom_id res chain seq x y z
N MET A 1 -18.71 -16.60 9.92
CA MET A 1 -17.94 -15.38 10.14
C MET A 1 -16.53 -15.56 9.61
N VAL A 2 -16.05 -14.64 8.82
CA VAL A 2 -14.69 -14.71 8.28
C VAL A 2 -13.70 -14.29 9.37
N ASP A 3 -12.68 -15.11 9.59
CA ASP A 3 -11.58 -14.75 10.47
C ASP A 3 -10.81 -13.56 9.87
N SER A 4 -10.74 -12.45 10.60
CA SER A 4 -10.08 -11.24 10.14
C SER A 4 -8.58 -11.44 9.88
N ARG A 5 -7.92 -12.34 10.62
CA ARG A 5 -6.51 -12.68 10.41
C ARG A 5 -6.34 -13.42 9.08
N ALA A 6 -7.21 -14.38 8.80
CA ALA A 6 -7.16 -15.13 7.55
C ALA A 6 -7.44 -14.21 6.35
N LYS A 7 -8.38 -13.28 6.48
CA LYS A 7 -8.67 -12.30 5.44
C LYS A 7 -7.47 -11.38 5.18
N GLY A 8 -6.82 -10.89 6.25
CA GLY A 8 -5.64 -10.06 6.14
C GLY A 8 -4.49 -10.78 5.46
N ALA A 9 -4.24 -12.04 5.84
CA ALA A 9 -3.19 -12.85 5.25
C ALA A 9 -3.45 -13.12 3.75
N ARG A 10 -4.70 -13.36 3.36
CA ARG A 10 -5.06 -13.55 1.96
C ARG A 10 -4.82 -12.31 1.13
N THR A 11 -5.20 -11.15 1.66
CA THR A 11 -5.00 -9.87 0.97
C THR A 11 -3.51 -9.59 0.79
N GLU A 12 -2.72 -9.76 1.85
CA GLU A 12 -1.26 -9.60 1.77
C GLU A 12 -0.66 -10.52 0.71
N THR A 13 -1.10 -11.78 0.68
CA THR A 13 -0.62 -12.76 -0.29
C THR A 13 -0.99 -12.36 -1.73
N GLN A 14 -2.22 -11.90 -1.94
CA GLN A 14 -2.67 -11.44 -3.26
C GLN A 14 -1.85 -10.25 -3.75
N ILE A 15 -1.62 -9.28 -2.87
CA ILE A 15 -0.81 -8.10 -3.20
C ILE A 15 0.63 -8.52 -3.49
N ARG A 16 1.20 -9.39 -2.65
CA ARG A 16 2.54 -9.93 -2.85
C ARG A 16 2.67 -10.57 -4.24
N ASP A 17 1.69 -11.38 -4.62
CA ASP A 17 1.75 -12.11 -5.89
C ASP A 17 1.71 -11.15 -7.09
N VAL A 18 0.92 -10.07 -7.01
CA VAL A 18 0.90 -9.04 -8.04
C VAL A 18 2.26 -8.32 -8.12
N LEU A 19 2.82 -7.95 -6.96
CA LEU A 19 4.13 -7.31 -6.91
C LEU A 19 5.21 -8.21 -7.52
N ARG A 20 5.21 -9.49 -7.19
CA ARG A 20 6.16 -10.46 -7.77
C ARG A 20 6.01 -10.55 -9.28
N ALA A 21 4.78 -10.61 -9.76
CA ALA A 21 4.50 -10.77 -11.19
C ALA A 21 4.99 -9.57 -12.01
N TYR A 22 4.79 -8.35 -11.51
CA TYR A 22 5.11 -7.14 -12.24
C TYR A 22 6.54 -6.65 -12.04
N THR A 23 7.12 -6.87 -10.85
CA THR A 23 8.47 -6.37 -10.53
C THR A 23 9.56 -7.41 -10.73
N LYS A 24 9.20 -8.69 -10.72
CA LYS A 24 10.13 -9.83 -10.74
C LYS A 24 11.03 -9.92 -9.50
N LEU A 25 10.69 -9.17 -8.46
CA LEU A 25 11.40 -9.21 -7.18
C LEU A 25 10.76 -10.28 -6.26
N GLN A 26 11.54 -10.78 -5.30
CA GLN A 26 11.14 -11.85 -4.40
C GLN A 26 10.44 -11.30 -3.14
N TRP A 27 9.31 -10.68 -3.32
CA TRP A 27 8.52 -10.12 -2.22
C TRP A 27 8.10 -11.19 -1.22
N GLU A 28 8.18 -10.85 0.06
CA GLU A 28 7.75 -11.68 1.16
C GLU A 28 6.92 -10.88 2.15
N ARG A 29 6.14 -11.59 2.96
CA ARG A 29 5.43 -10.98 4.07
C ARG A 29 6.41 -10.72 5.20
N VAL A 30 6.29 -9.54 5.86
CA VAL A 30 7.10 -9.24 7.05
C VAL A 30 6.73 -10.22 8.16
N PRO A 31 7.71 -10.95 8.74
CA PRO A 31 7.41 -11.96 9.77
C PRO A 31 6.89 -11.33 11.06
N GLY A 32 5.88 -11.93 11.63
CA GLY A 32 5.33 -11.57 12.92
C GLY A 32 4.69 -10.19 12.95
N SER A 33 4.12 -9.84 14.09
CA SER A 33 3.45 -8.57 14.30
C SER A 33 4.35 -7.62 15.07
N GLY A 34 5.40 -7.13 14.42
CA GLY A 34 6.31 -6.16 15.03
C GLY A 34 7.55 -6.75 15.68
N ALA A 35 7.76 -8.08 15.60
CA ALA A 35 8.96 -8.70 16.17
C ALA A 35 10.24 -8.27 15.44
N LEU A 36 10.13 -7.91 14.16
CA LEU A 36 11.24 -7.43 13.33
C LEU A 36 10.94 -6.03 12.83
N ASP A 37 10.59 -5.14 13.75
CA ASP A 37 10.09 -3.80 13.42
C ASP A 37 11.22 -2.79 13.10
N GLU A 38 11.17 -1.60 13.68
CA GLU A 38 12.10 -0.50 13.43
C GLU A 38 13.57 -0.90 13.62
N LYS A 39 13.88 -1.73 14.60
CA LYS A 39 15.24 -2.17 14.91
C LYS A 39 15.88 -2.85 13.71
N HIS A 40 15.10 -3.57 12.93
CA HIS A 40 15.57 -4.28 11.74
C HIS A 40 15.22 -3.56 10.44
N GLY A 41 14.62 -2.35 10.54
CA GLY A 41 14.17 -1.61 9.37
C GLY A 41 12.99 -2.25 8.66
N LEU A 42 12.24 -3.12 9.36
CA LEU A 42 11.10 -3.84 8.79
C LEU A 42 9.81 -3.33 9.42
N LYS A 43 9.15 -2.43 8.74
CA LYS A 43 7.78 -2.00 9.03
C LYS A 43 6.92 -2.28 7.83
N GLY A 44 5.60 -2.28 8.05
CA GLY A 44 4.64 -2.61 7.01
C GLY A 44 4.43 -4.11 6.91
N ASP A 45 3.89 -4.53 5.79
CA ASP A 45 3.42 -5.90 5.61
C ASP A 45 4.22 -6.71 4.59
N LEU A 46 4.86 -6.05 3.65
CA LEU A 46 5.59 -6.68 2.55
C LEU A 46 6.95 -6.04 2.33
N TYR A 47 7.94 -6.86 2.00
CA TYR A 47 9.30 -6.39 1.73
C TYR A 47 10.03 -7.36 0.81
N VAL A 48 11.18 -6.94 0.29
CA VAL A 48 12.07 -7.79 -0.51
C VAL A 48 13.25 -8.17 0.36
N PRO A 49 13.40 -9.44 0.75
CA PRO A 49 14.53 -9.89 1.57
C PRO A 49 15.88 -9.68 0.86
N ASN A 50 16.91 -9.43 1.67
CA ASN A 50 18.29 -9.29 1.19
C ASN A 50 18.47 -8.15 0.18
N ALA A 51 17.65 -7.12 0.32
CA ALA A 51 17.70 -5.95 -0.56
C ALA A 51 17.50 -4.68 0.27
N ASN A 52 17.97 -3.57 -0.26
CA ASN A 52 17.69 -2.26 0.33
C ASN A 52 16.33 -1.79 -0.18
N ASN A 53 15.29 -1.95 0.64
CA ASN A 53 13.93 -1.58 0.28
C ASN A 53 13.73 -0.07 0.36
N LEU A 54 13.19 0.53 -0.69
CA LEU A 54 12.95 1.97 -0.76
C LEU A 54 11.56 2.37 -0.28
N TYR A 55 10.64 1.40 -0.18
CA TYR A 55 9.26 1.62 0.24
C TYR A 55 8.92 0.83 1.50
N CYS A 56 8.07 1.43 2.34
CA CYS A 56 7.40 0.74 3.42
C CYS A 56 5.98 0.42 2.92
N VAL A 57 5.69 -0.85 2.68
CA VAL A 57 4.44 -1.26 2.02
C VAL A 57 3.44 -1.76 3.07
N GLU A 58 2.31 -1.06 3.18
CA GLU A 58 1.16 -1.47 3.97
C GLU A 58 0.15 -2.14 3.08
N ALA A 59 -0.45 -3.22 3.56
CA ALA A 59 -1.50 -3.93 2.84
C ALA A 59 -2.78 -3.95 3.69
N LYS A 60 -3.90 -3.54 3.10
CA LYS A 60 -5.19 -3.48 3.79
C LYS A 60 -6.27 -4.17 2.95
N GLY A 61 -7.07 -5.00 3.60
CA GLY A 61 -8.21 -5.67 2.98
C GLY A 61 -9.47 -5.48 3.80
N TYR A 62 -10.55 -5.02 3.17
CA TYR A 62 -11.82 -4.74 3.85
C TYR A 62 -13.00 -5.20 3.03
N ALA A 63 -14.15 -5.32 3.69
CA ALA A 63 -15.39 -5.67 3.00
C ALA A 63 -15.91 -4.51 2.16
N ASP A 64 -15.78 -3.29 2.67
CA ASP A 64 -16.43 -2.11 2.10
C ASP A 64 -15.47 -1.24 1.29
N ASP A 65 -16.03 -0.58 0.29
CA ASP A 65 -15.31 0.36 -0.56
C ASP A 65 -14.99 1.64 0.23
N HIS A 66 -13.74 2.03 0.24
CA HIS A 66 -13.29 3.27 0.88
C HIS A 66 -12.96 4.37 -0.15
N LEU A 67 -13.14 4.10 -1.46
CA LEU A 67 -13.03 5.12 -2.51
C LEU A 67 -14.42 5.67 -2.82
N THR A 68 -15.00 6.35 -1.84
CA THR A 68 -16.38 6.87 -1.93
C THR A 68 -16.40 8.35 -1.60
N SER A 69 -17.56 8.96 -1.73
CA SER A 69 -17.77 10.35 -1.34
C SER A 69 -17.48 10.61 0.14
N ALA A 70 -17.41 9.56 0.96
CA ALA A 70 -17.03 9.70 2.37
C ALA A 70 -15.65 10.35 2.54
N ILE A 71 -14.77 10.24 1.56
CA ILE A 71 -13.49 10.95 1.57
C ILE A 71 -13.70 12.46 1.74
N LEU A 72 -14.76 12.99 1.17
CA LEU A 72 -15.06 14.43 1.22
C LEU A 72 -15.98 14.82 2.36
N THR A 73 -16.75 13.90 2.91
CA THR A 73 -17.83 14.24 3.83
C THR A 73 -17.64 13.72 5.25
N SER A 74 -16.88 12.66 5.45
CA SER A 74 -16.63 12.08 6.76
C SER A 74 -15.60 12.93 7.52
N LYS A 75 -15.76 13.04 8.83
CA LYS A 75 -14.77 13.70 9.69
C LYS A 75 -13.44 12.96 9.70
N ASP A 76 -13.47 11.65 9.52
CA ASP A 76 -12.29 10.80 9.62
C ASP A 76 -12.40 9.66 8.62
N PRO A 77 -12.20 9.95 7.32
CA PRO A 77 -12.34 8.93 6.28
C PRO A 77 -11.35 7.79 6.48
N GLN A 78 -11.81 6.57 6.30
CA GLN A 78 -11.00 5.38 6.54
C GLN A 78 -9.75 5.35 5.65
N LEU A 79 -9.88 5.72 4.39
CA LEU A 79 -8.73 5.76 3.48
C LEU A 79 -7.65 6.72 3.98
N LEU A 80 -8.05 7.87 4.52
CA LEU A 80 -7.11 8.84 5.06
C LEU A 80 -6.41 8.29 6.31
N GLN A 81 -7.12 7.57 7.16
CA GLN A 81 -6.52 6.91 8.33
C GLN A 81 -5.45 5.90 7.90
N PHE A 82 -5.74 5.10 6.89
CA PHE A 82 -4.78 4.12 6.35
C PHE A 82 -3.55 4.81 5.79
N TRP A 83 -3.76 5.90 5.04
CA TRP A 83 -2.64 6.65 4.48
C TRP A 83 -1.77 7.26 5.58
N LYS A 84 -2.37 7.86 6.60
CA LYS A 84 -1.64 8.40 7.75
C LYS A 84 -0.80 7.32 8.45
N GLN A 85 -1.35 6.13 8.59
CA GLN A 85 -0.62 4.99 9.18
C GLN A 85 0.58 4.62 8.32
N ALA A 86 0.40 4.54 7.01
CA ALA A 86 1.48 4.21 6.07
C ALA A 86 2.59 5.26 6.13
N VAL A 87 2.23 6.53 6.15
CA VAL A 87 3.20 7.63 6.27
C VAL A 87 3.99 7.53 7.57
N ARG A 88 3.29 7.32 8.68
CA ARG A 88 3.95 7.21 10.00
C ARG A 88 4.93 6.05 10.03
N GLN A 89 4.54 4.89 9.54
CA GLN A 89 5.41 3.71 9.51
C GLN A 89 6.61 3.92 8.59
N GLY A 90 6.39 4.53 7.44
CA GLY A 90 7.48 4.86 6.51
C GLY A 90 8.50 5.79 7.15
N GLN A 91 8.03 6.80 7.89
CA GLN A 91 8.92 7.73 8.60
C GLN A 91 9.76 7.02 9.66
N GLN A 92 9.18 6.05 10.36
CA GLN A 92 9.88 5.30 11.41
C GLN A 92 11.08 4.53 10.85
N VAL A 93 11.02 4.08 9.63
CA VAL A 93 12.10 3.31 8.98
C VAL A 93 12.77 4.06 7.85
N LYS A 94 12.47 5.35 7.68
CA LYS A 94 13.05 6.24 6.66
C LYS A 94 12.86 5.69 5.23
N LYS A 95 11.64 5.22 4.96
CA LYS A 95 11.26 4.70 3.65
C LYS A 95 10.00 5.41 3.17
N ARG A 96 9.78 5.37 1.87
CA ARG A 96 8.60 6.01 1.27
C ARG A 96 7.36 5.17 1.59
N PRO A 97 6.25 5.82 1.97
CA PRO A 97 5.03 5.08 2.22
C PRO A 97 4.39 4.58 0.92
N LEU A 98 3.84 3.39 0.99
CA LEU A 98 3.06 2.80 -0.08
C LEU A 98 1.93 2.02 0.56
N LEU A 99 0.69 2.34 0.20
CA LEU A 99 -0.48 1.67 0.73
C LEU A 99 -1.15 0.90 -0.40
N ALA A 100 -1.13 -0.43 -0.31
CA ALA A 100 -1.88 -1.29 -1.23
C ALA A 100 -3.14 -1.75 -0.51
N PHE A 101 -4.30 -1.62 -1.13
CA PHE A 101 -5.56 -1.94 -0.48
C PHE A 101 -6.56 -2.52 -1.45
N LYS A 102 -7.48 -3.28 -0.89
CA LYS A 102 -8.49 -4.00 -1.65
C LYS A 102 -9.74 -4.14 -0.78
N PHE A 103 -10.90 -4.06 -1.38
CA PHE A 103 -12.14 -4.45 -0.74
C PHE A 103 -12.70 -5.69 -1.45
N ASP A 104 -13.72 -6.31 -0.86
CA ASP A 104 -14.21 -7.59 -1.36
C ASP A 104 -14.61 -7.49 -2.84
N ARG A 105 -14.09 -8.43 -3.63
CA ARG A 105 -14.34 -8.55 -5.08
C ARG A 105 -13.85 -7.36 -5.90
N SER A 106 -13.02 -6.50 -5.34
CA SER A 106 -12.46 -5.38 -6.09
C SER A 106 -11.13 -5.73 -6.72
N LYS A 107 -10.64 -4.84 -7.58
CA LYS A 107 -9.24 -4.81 -7.97
C LYS A 107 -8.40 -4.35 -6.78
N ILE A 108 -7.09 -4.50 -6.88
CA ILE A 108 -6.15 -3.98 -5.89
C ILE A 108 -5.82 -2.54 -6.26
N PHE A 109 -5.92 -1.65 -5.28
CA PHE A 109 -5.58 -0.24 -5.43
C PHE A 109 -4.28 0.06 -4.71
N VAL A 110 -3.65 1.16 -5.08
CA VAL A 110 -2.43 1.63 -4.43
C VAL A 110 -2.52 3.14 -4.21
N ALA A 111 -2.09 3.58 -3.02
CA ALA A 111 -1.92 4.99 -2.70
C ALA A 111 -0.43 5.27 -2.57
N PHE A 112 0.03 6.39 -3.16
CA PHE A 112 1.44 6.70 -3.28
C PHE A 112 1.67 8.22 -3.31
N GLU A 113 2.91 8.64 -3.05
CA GLU A 113 3.27 10.05 -2.88
C GLU A 113 3.55 10.80 -4.19
N ASP A 114 4.23 10.15 -5.12
CA ASP A 114 4.75 10.84 -6.30
C ASP A 114 3.67 11.05 -7.34
N MET A 115 3.62 12.25 -7.89
CA MET A 115 2.73 12.54 -9.00
C MET A 115 2.99 11.56 -10.16
N PRO A 116 1.93 10.96 -10.72
CA PRO A 116 2.09 10.10 -11.90
C PRO A 116 2.74 10.83 -13.06
N SER A 117 3.54 10.10 -13.82
CA SER A 117 4.31 10.66 -14.92
C SER A 117 3.52 10.82 -16.22
N THR A 118 2.35 10.19 -16.30
CA THR A 118 1.55 10.14 -17.52
C THR A 118 0.05 10.05 -17.21
N THR A 119 -0.78 10.42 -18.15
CA THR A 119 -2.22 10.25 -18.09
C THR A 119 -2.69 9.03 -18.91
N GLU A 120 -1.78 8.17 -19.32
CA GLU A 120 -2.12 6.96 -20.07
C GLU A 120 -2.84 5.91 -19.24
N TYR A 121 -2.84 6.07 -17.92
CA TYR A 121 -3.64 5.26 -17.01
C TYR A 121 -4.43 6.17 -16.07
N ARG A 122 -5.45 5.62 -15.41
CA ARG A 122 -6.33 6.40 -14.55
C ARG A 122 -5.79 6.48 -13.13
N TRP A 123 -5.81 7.68 -12.57
CA TRP A 123 -5.41 7.91 -11.19
C TRP A 123 -6.19 9.10 -10.63
N MET A 124 -6.25 9.17 -9.31
CA MET A 124 -6.91 10.27 -8.60
C MET A 124 -5.90 10.97 -7.70
N PHE A 125 -6.07 12.28 -7.56
CA PHE A 125 -5.34 13.04 -6.54
C PHE A 125 -6.26 13.27 -5.35
N VAL A 126 -5.76 12.98 -4.13
CA VAL A 126 -6.47 13.19 -2.87
C VAL A 126 -5.69 14.20 -2.05
N CYS A 127 -6.36 15.28 -1.65
CA CYS A 127 -5.80 16.30 -0.78
C CYS A 127 -6.75 16.47 0.41
N ALA A 128 -6.30 16.12 1.60
CA ALA A 128 -7.11 16.19 2.81
C ALA A 128 -6.22 16.38 4.04
N GLU A 129 -6.58 17.33 4.90
CA GLU A 129 -5.90 17.57 6.18
C GLU A 129 -4.37 17.68 6.05
N THR A 130 -3.87 18.43 5.10
CA THR A 130 -2.44 18.58 4.82
C THR A 130 -1.76 17.33 4.27
N HIS A 131 -2.51 16.28 4.00
CA HIS A 131 -2.02 15.09 3.32
C HIS A 131 -2.37 15.13 1.83
N GLU A 132 -1.40 14.81 1.00
CA GLU A 132 -1.57 14.75 -0.44
C GLU A 132 -1.05 13.41 -0.92
N PHE A 133 -1.85 12.69 -1.70
CA PHE A 133 -1.42 11.42 -2.27
C PHE A 133 -2.25 11.11 -3.52
N TYR A 134 -1.80 10.12 -4.25
CA TYR A 134 -2.44 9.65 -5.47
C TYR A 134 -2.94 8.24 -5.28
N VAL A 135 -4.02 7.87 -5.99
CA VAL A 135 -4.60 6.53 -5.94
C VAL A 135 -4.80 6.03 -7.36
N ALA A 136 -4.42 4.78 -7.59
CA ALA A 136 -4.60 4.11 -8.87
C ALA A 136 -4.80 2.61 -8.63
N GLN A 137 -5.12 1.86 -9.69
CA GLN A 137 -5.05 0.42 -9.62
C GLN A 137 -3.58 0.00 -9.55
N LEU A 138 -3.27 -0.95 -8.68
CA LEU A 138 -1.89 -1.39 -8.45
C LEU A 138 -1.22 -1.86 -9.74
N GLU A 139 -1.89 -2.71 -10.52
CA GLU A 139 -1.33 -3.23 -11.77
C GLU A 139 -1.02 -2.14 -12.77
N GLN A 140 -1.91 -1.15 -12.90
CA GLN A 140 -1.72 -0.03 -13.81
C GLN A 140 -0.54 0.84 -13.39
N TRP A 141 -0.43 1.12 -12.10
CA TRP A 141 0.68 1.90 -11.57
C TRP A 141 2.02 1.20 -11.79
N LEU A 142 2.07 -0.10 -11.51
CA LEU A 142 3.30 -0.88 -11.73
C LEU A 142 3.69 -0.92 -13.20
N GLN A 143 2.71 -1.09 -14.09
CA GLN A 143 2.93 -1.21 -15.53
C GLN A 143 3.44 0.11 -16.13
N HIS A 144 2.82 1.22 -15.76
CA HIS A 144 3.10 2.52 -16.37
C HIS A 144 4.25 3.29 -15.72
N GLU A 145 4.41 3.20 -14.40
CA GLU A 145 5.45 3.94 -13.70
C GLU A 145 6.72 3.12 -13.48
N GLN A 146 6.62 1.81 -13.44
CA GLN A 146 7.75 0.91 -13.18
C GLN A 146 8.61 1.42 -12.01
N PRO A 147 8.00 1.60 -10.82
CA PRO A 147 8.70 2.22 -9.69
C PRO A 147 9.89 1.37 -9.24
N LYS A 148 10.93 2.04 -8.77
CA LYS A 148 12.11 1.36 -8.25
C LYS A 148 11.88 1.03 -6.77
N PHE A 149 11.80 -0.26 -6.45
CA PHE A 149 11.52 -0.72 -5.09
C PHE A 149 12.76 -1.02 -4.27
N THR A 150 13.89 -1.29 -4.93
CA THR A 150 15.13 -1.64 -4.24
C THR A 150 16.30 -0.88 -4.83
N ALA A 151 17.30 -0.66 -4.00
CA ALA A 151 18.52 0.01 -4.42
C ALA A 151 19.75 -0.87 -4.16
#